data_0bb3c86dccf69a0dfae0729cd0bd2bba
#
_entry.id   0bb3c86dccf69a0dfae0729cd0bd2bba
#
_cell.length_a   1.000
_cell.length_b   1.000
_cell.length_c   1.000
_cell.angle_alpha   90.00
_cell.angle_beta   90.00
_cell.angle_gamma   90.00
#
_symmetry.space_group_name_H-M   'P 1'
#
loop_
_entity.id
_entity.type
_entity.pdbx_description
1 polymer ?
#
loop_
_entity_poly.entity_id
_entity_poly.type
_entity_poly.pdbx_seq_one_letter_code
_entity_poly.pdbx_strand_id
1 'polypeptide(L)'
;MNTIGWPNFRSLNQEGIVFAIAVVLFVAAAIGLPGFIDPNNLVAIVRSVSVLGILALGMAVVIIGRGIDLSAVAIMAMSVAWYLQLLNSGTPDGLAFAYVLAGVLAIGLLNGFLVAYADVPAIFVTLATGSFVFGYVRSQLITQDAVPVPQGHWVELLGGLRFLD
;
A
#
# COMPACT_ATOMS: atom_id res chain seq x y z
N MET A 1 -27.77 40.41 -27.66
CA MET A 1 -26.50 39.75 -27.35
C MET A 1 -26.85 38.43 -26.67
N ASN A 2 -26.82 37.29 -27.43
CA ASN A 2 -27.09 35.97 -26.88
C ASN A 2 -25.88 35.52 -26.07
N THR A 3 -26.03 35.44 -24.76
CA THR A 3 -25.07 34.81 -23.89
C THR A 3 -25.13 33.31 -24.11
N ILE A 4 -24.12 32.74 -24.75
CA ILE A 4 -23.93 31.30 -24.82
C ILE A 4 -23.79 30.80 -23.38
N GLY A 5 -24.87 30.18 -22.87
CA GLY A 5 -24.86 29.54 -21.57
C GLY A 5 -23.93 28.34 -21.60
N TRP A 6 -22.77 28.45 -20.94
CA TRP A 6 -21.90 27.31 -20.70
C TRP A 6 -22.62 26.28 -19.85
N PRO A 7 -22.57 24.99 -20.17
CA PRO A 7 -23.18 23.96 -19.35
C PRO A 7 -22.61 24.06 -17.93
N ASN A 8 -23.51 24.09 -16.96
CA ASN A 8 -23.16 24.14 -15.53
C ASN A 8 -22.50 22.83 -15.11
N PHE A 9 -21.19 22.73 -15.22
CA PHE A 9 -20.37 21.62 -14.69
C PHE A 9 -20.34 21.58 -13.14
N ARG A 10 -21.12 22.42 -12.48
CA ARG A 10 -21.18 22.54 -11.01
C ARG A 10 -21.92 21.40 -10.30
N SER A 11 -22.49 20.42 -11.02
CA SER A 11 -23.26 19.32 -10.41
C SER A 11 -22.49 17.99 -10.29
N LEU A 12 -21.30 17.89 -10.85
CA LEU A 12 -20.46 16.71 -10.64
C LEU A 12 -19.55 16.98 -9.45
N ASN A 13 -19.77 16.29 -8.33
CA ASN A 13 -18.83 16.23 -7.23
C ASN A 13 -17.48 15.76 -7.76
N GLN A 14 -16.38 16.26 -7.20
CA GLN A 14 -15.02 15.88 -7.59
C GLN A 14 -14.85 14.35 -7.64
N GLU A 15 -15.48 13.64 -6.72
CA GLU A 15 -15.50 12.17 -6.64
C GLU A 15 -16.19 11.55 -7.87
N GLY A 16 -17.30 12.14 -8.33
CA GLY A 16 -18.02 11.67 -9.53
C GLY A 16 -17.20 11.84 -10.80
N ILE A 17 -16.42 12.91 -10.91
CA ILE A 17 -15.51 13.12 -12.05
C ILE A 17 -14.42 12.04 -12.06
N VAL A 18 -13.78 11.79 -10.91
CA VAL A 18 -12.74 10.76 -10.78
C VAL A 18 -13.29 9.38 -11.11
N PHE A 19 -14.49 9.06 -10.60
CA PHE A 19 -15.17 7.79 -10.89
C PHE A 19 -15.48 7.66 -12.39
N ALA A 20 -16.02 8.71 -13.01
CA ALA A 20 -16.33 8.70 -14.44
C ALA A 20 -15.05 8.48 -15.29
N ILE A 21 -13.95 9.15 -14.96
CA ILE A 21 -12.66 8.95 -15.62
C ILE A 21 -12.20 7.50 -15.46
N ALA A 22 -12.28 6.94 -14.25
CA ALA A 22 -11.88 5.55 -13.99
C ALA A 22 -12.71 4.56 -14.84
N VAL A 23 -14.03 4.76 -14.93
CA VAL A 23 -14.93 3.92 -15.75
C VAL A 23 -14.57 4.05 -17.24
N VAL A 24 -14.36 5.27 -17.74
CA VAL A 24 -13.98 5.50 -19.15
C VAL A 24 -12.67 4.82 -19.48
N LEU A 25 -11.66 4.95 -18.60
CA LEU A 25 -10.35 4.30 -18.80
C LEU A 25 -10.45 2.78 -18.76
N PHE A 26 -11.26 2.24 -17.83
CA PHE A 26 -11.50 0.79 -17.74
C PHE A 26 -12.16 0.26 -19.02
N VAL A 27 -13.19 0.92 -19.51
CA VAL A 27 -13.90 0.54 -20.74
C VAL A 27 -12.97 0.67 -21.97
N ALA A 28 -12.19 1.74 -22.04
CA ALA A 28 -11.23 1.93 -23.15
C ALA A 28 -10.15 0.82 -23.14
N ALA A 29 -9.65 0.44 -21.97
CA ALA A 29 -8.71 -0.66 -21.83
C ALA A 29 -9.34 -2.01 -22.17
N ALA A 30 -10.59 -2.24 -21.76
CA ALA A 30 -11.35 -3.46 -22.05
C ALA A 30 -11.56 -3.69 -23.56
N ILE A 31 -11.72 -2.60 -24.32
CA ILE A 31 -11.93 -2.66 -25.78
C ILE A 31 -10.59 -2.66 -26.53
N GLY A 32 -9.61 -1.88 -26.04
CA GLY A 32 -8.36 -1.61 -26.77
C GLY A 32 -7.22 -2.60 -26.50
N LEU A 33 -7.26 -3.33 -25.38
CA LEU A 33 -6.17 -4.21 -24.97
C LEU A 33 -6.60 -5.68 -25.01
N PRO A 34 -6.02 -6.52 -25.86
CA PRO A 34 -6.28 -7.96 -25.86
C PRO A 34 -5.93 -8.59 -24.52
N GLY A 35 -6.83 -9.42 -23.98
CA GLY A 35 -6.62 -10.10 -22.69
C GLY A 35 -6.88 -9.23 -21.45
N PHE A 36 -7.29 -7.96 -21.61
CA PHE A 36 -7.58 -7.10 -20.45
C PHE A 36 -8.68 -7.67 -19.55
N ILE A 37 -9.73 -8.26 -20.14
CA ILE A 37 -10.87 -8.87 -19.42
C ILE A 37 -10.58 -10.32 -19.02
N ASP A 38 -9.40 -10.85 -19.27
CA ASP A 38 -9.04 -12.20 -18.84
C ASP A 38 -9.18 -12.31 -17.31
N PRO A 39 -9.79 -13.41 -16.79
CA PRO A 39 -9.99 -13.60 -15.35
C PRO A 39 -8.70 -13.43 -14.53
N ASN A 40 -7.57 -13.93 -15.03
CA ASN A 40 -6.29 -13.81 -14.34
C ASN A 40 -5.83 -12.34 -14.24
N ASN A 41 -6.01 -11.57 -15.32
CA ASN A 41 -5.69 -10.14 -15.32
C ASN A 41 -6.63 -9.35 -14.40
N LEU A 42 -7.93 -9.66 -14.38
CA LEU A 42 -8.88 -9.03 -13.47
C LEU A 42 -8.53 -9.31 -12.00
N VAL A 43 -8.16 -10.54 -11.66
CA VAL A 43 -7.69 -10.89 -10.32
C VAL A 43 -6.43 -10.10 -9.95
N ALA A 44 -5.48 -9.97 -10.88
CA ALA A 44 -4.27 -9.18 -10.66
C ALA A 44 -4.58 -7.69 -10.42
N ILE A 45 -5.51 -7.12 -11.19
CA ILE A 45 -5.99 -5.74 -10.99
C ILE A 45 -6.63 -5.58 -9.61
N VAL A 46 -7.56 -6.47 -9.24
CA VAL A 46 -8.25 -6.42 -7.92
C VAL A 46 -7.22 -6.51 -6.80
N ARG A 47 -6.24 -7.40 -6.89
CA ARG A 47 -5.17 -7.54 -5.91
C ARG A 47 -4.37 -6.24 -5.75
N SER A 48 -3.92 -5.65 -6.86
CA SER A 48 -3.15 -4.41 -6.84
C SER A 48 -3.96 -3.24 -6.25
N VAL A 49 -5.23 -3.12 -6.65
CA VAL A 49 -6.14 -2.09 -6.13
C VAL A 49 -6.43 -2.30 -4.64
N SER A 50 -6.54 -3.56 -4.18
CA SER A 50 -6.79 -3.86 -2.77
C SER A 50 -5.64 -3.41 -1.88
N VAL A 51 -4.39 -3.64 -2.28
CA VAL A 51 -3.21 -3.16 -1.55
C VAL A 51 -3.19 -1.63 -1.46
N LEU A 52 -3.40 -0.97 -2.60
CA LEU A 52 -3.48 0.50 -2.65
C LEU A 52 -4.66 1.04 -1.83
N GLY A 53 -5.81 0.34 -1.86
CA GLY A 53 -6.99 0.70 -1.10
C GLY A 53 -6.76 0.65 0.41
N ILE A 54 -6.10 -0.39 0.92
CA ILE A 54 -5.74 -0.50 2.34
C ILE A 54 -4.78 0.63 2.75
N LEU A 55 -3.75 0.90 1.93
CA LEU A 55 -2.84 2.03 2.17
C LEU A 55 -3.57 3.36 2.16
N ALA A 56 -4.48 3.58 1.21
CA ALA A 56 -5.27 4.80 1.10
C ALA A 56 -6.17 5.00 2.32
N LEU A 57 -6.79 3.94 2.86
CA LEU A 57 -7.57 3.99 4.10
C LEU A 57 -6.68 4.37 5.30
N GLY A 58 -5.50 3.78 5.42
CA GLY A 58 -4.53 4.17 6.45
C GLY A 58 -4.13 5.64 6.35
N MET A 59 -3.80 6.10 5.13
CA MET A 59 -3.46 7.50 4.88
C MET A 59 -4.64 8.44 5.16
N ALA A 60 -5.87 8.04 4.86
CA ALA A 60 -7.05 8.84 5.17
C ALA A 60 -7.18 9.13 6.67
N VAL A 61 -6.92 8.14 7.53
CA VAL A 61 -6.91 8.33 9.00
C VAL A 61 -5.85 9.35 9.41
N VAL A 62 -4.65 9.25 8.84
CA VAL A 62 -3.55 10.20 9.13
C VAL A 62 -3.90 11.61 8.68
N ILE A 63 -4.49 11.78 7.48
CA ILE A 63 -4.91 13.08 6.94
C ILE A 63 -6.04 13.70 7.77
N ILE A 64 -7.01 12.90 8.23
CA ILE A 64 -8.05 13.36 9.17
C ILE A 64 -7.42 13.89 10.45
N GLY A 65 -6.35 13.24 10.93
CA GLY A 65 -5.52 13.71 12.05
C GLY A 65 -4.61 14.89 11.72
N ARG A 66 -4.73 15.50 10.53
CA ARG A 66 -3.90 16.62 10.03
C ARG A 66 -2.40 16.30 9.91
N GLY A 67 -2.07 15.02 9.79
CA GLY A 67 -0.72 14.52 9.57
C GLY A 67 -0.46 14.17 8.10
N ILE A 68 0.81 13.94 7.79
CA ILE A 68 1.29 13.30 6.55
C ILE A 68 2.24 12.20 6.97
N ASP A 69 1.98 10.96 6.53
CA ASP A 69 2.86 9.83 6.81
C ASP A 69 3.58 9.38 5.54
N LEU A 70 4.86 9.73 5.45
CA LEU A 70 5.73 9.31 4.35
C LEU A 70 6.45 7.97 4.65
N SER A 71 6.29 7.43 5.86
CA SER A 71 6.92 6.16 6.26
C SER A 71 6.09 4.92 5.91
N ALA A 72 4.80 5.08 5.63
CA ALA A 72 3.85 3.98 5.46
C ALA A 72 4.31 2.91 4.44
N VAL A 73 4.81 3.34 3.28
CA VAL A 73 5.29 2.42 2.22
C VAL A 73 6.56 1.68 2.65
N ALA A 74 7.49 2.36 3.31
CA ALA A 74 8.71 1.74 3.81
C ALA A 74 8.43 0.74 4.93
N ILE A 75 7.50 1.06 5.84
CA ILE A 75 7.04 0.16 6.91
C ILE A 75 6.33 -1.06 6.32
N MET A 76 5.50 -0.89 5.30
CA MET A 76 4.85 -2.00 4.61
C MET A 76 5.89 -2.94 3.98
N ALA A 77 6.88 -2.40 3.26
CA ALA A 77 7.95 -3.20 2.66
C ALA A 77 8.78 -3.94 3.73
N MET A 78 9.10 -3.26 4.84
CA MET A 78 9.77 -3.88 5.99
C MET A 78 8.95 -5.03 6.57
N SER A 79 7.66 -4.82 6.75
CA SER A 79 6.77 -5.82 7.36
C SER A 79 6.76 -7.12 6.56
N VAL A 80 6.64 -7.01 5.24
CA VAL A 80 6.65 -8.18 4.34
C VAL A 80 8.02 -8.86 4.34
N ALA A 81 9.10 -8.09 4.14
CA ALA A 81 10.45 -8.64 4.09
C ALA A 81 10.84 -9.32 5.41
N TRP A 82 10.56 -8.69 6.54
CA TRP A 82 10.87 -9.23 7.86
C TRP A 82 10.05 -10.48 8.18
N TYR A 83 8.76 -10.46 7.86
CA TYR A 83 7.90 -11.63 8.02
C TYR A 83 8.41 -12.84 7.24
N LEU A 84 8.72 -12.66 5.95
CA LEU A 84 9.27 -13.74 5.11
C LEU A 84 10.63 -14.22 5.61
N GLN A 85 11.50 -13.32 6.10
CA GLN A 85 12.79 -13.71 6.66
C GLN A 85 12.61 -14.55 7.94
N LEU A 86 11.68 -14.19 8.83
CA LEU A 86 11.37 -14.97 10.02
C LEU A 86 10.83 -16.36 9.66
N LEU A 87 9.94 -16.47 8.67
CA LEU A 87 9.47 -17.77 8.18
C LEU A 87 10.60 -18.62 7.62
N ASN A 88 11.47 -18.04 6.80
CA ASN A 88 12.64 -18.73 6.24
C ASN A 88 13.65 -19.18 7.30
N SER A 89 13.69 -18.51 8.47
CA SER A 89 14.51 -18.92 9.61
C SER A 89 13.85 -20.03 10.47
N GLY A 90 12.67 -20.51 10.09
CA GLY A 90 11.94 -21.55 10.83
C GLY A 90 11.09 -21.00 11.99
N THR A 91 10.89 -19.68 12.09
CA THR A 91 10.00 -19.11 13.11
C THR A 91 8.56 -19.51 12.83
N PRO A 92 7.79 -20.00 13.83
CA PRO A 92 6.37 -20.28 13.64
C PRO A 92 5.58 -19.07 13.16
N ASP A 93 4.62 -19.30 12.25
CA ASP A 93 3.85 -18.27 11.55
C ASP A 93 3.24 -17.21 12.50
N GLY A 94 2.50 -17.66 13.52
CA GLY A 94 1.88 -16.75 14.51
C GLY A 94 2.90 -15.91 15.29
N LEU A 95 4.08 -16.46 15.58
CA LEU A 95 5.15 -15.75 16.28
C LEU A 95 5.84 -14.73 15.34
N ALA A 96 6.07 -15.10 14.08
CA ALA A 96 6.59 -14.20 13.07
C ALA A 96 5.66 -13.00 12.87
N PHE A 97 4.36 -13.25 12.75
CA PHE A 97 3.35 -12.20 12.66
C PHE A 97 3.36 -11.29 13.91
N ALA A 98 3.44 -11.86 15.11
CA ALA A 98 3.48 -11.10 16.35
C ALA A 98 4.70 -10.18 16.45
N TYR A 99 5.89 -10.66 16.03
CA TYR A 99 7.10 -9.84 16.03
C TYR A 99 7.00 -8.68 15.05
N VAL A 100 6.51 -8.93 13.83
CA VAL A 100 6.31 -7.87 12.82
C VAL A 100 5.29 -6.86 13.30
N LEU A 101 4.16 -7.30 13.83
CA LEU A 101 3.12 -6.42 14.36
C LEU A 101 3.67 -5.56 15.50
N ALA A 102 4.41 -6.14 16.44
CA ALA A 102 5.02 -5.40 17.54
C ALA A 102 6.00 -4.33 17.03
N GLY A 103 6.83 -4.67 16.02
CA GLY A 103 7.76 -3.73 15.40
C GLY A 103 7.07 -2.57 14.71
N VAL A 104 6.03 -2.85 13.92
CA VAL A 104 5.21 -1.81 13.24
C VAL A 104 4.54 -0.89 14.25
N LEU A 105 3.94 -1.47 15.31
CA LEU A 105 3.32 -0.68 16.37
C LEU A 105 4.35 0.19 17.12
N ALA A 106 5.54 -0.33 17.39
CA ALA A 106 6.60 0.43 18.04
C ALA A 106 7.04 1.64 17.20
N ILE A 107 7.19 1.45 15.88
CA ILE A 107 7.52 2.55 14.96
C ILE A 107 6.38 3.57 14.91
N GLY A 108 5.12 3.12 14.80
CA GLY A 108 3.96 4.00 14.79
C GLY A 108 3.82 4.81 16.08
N LEU A 109 4.03 4.16 17.24
CA LEU A 109 4.03 4.83 18.54
C LEU A 109 5.17 5.86 18.67
N LEU A 110 6.36 5.53 18.18
CA LEU A 110 7.48 6.46 18.16
C LEU A 110 7.17 7.70 17.29
N ASN A 111 6.65 7.49 16.08
CA ASN A 111 6.24 8.59 15.21
C ASN A 111 5.17 9.45 15.87
N GLY A 112 4.13 8.81 16.43
CA GLY A 112 3.05 9.51 17.13
C GLY A 112 3.56 10.30 18.34
N PHE A 113 4.46 9.72 19.13
CA PHE A 113 5.08 10.40 20.27
C PHE A 113 5.88 11.64 19.85
N LEU A 114 6.72 11.52 18.84
CA LEU A 114 7.52 12.64 18.35
C LEU A 114 6.65 13.77 17.79
N VAL A 115 5.56 13.44 17.11
CA VAL A 115 4.63 14.45 16.57
C VAL A 115 3.79 15.08 17.67
N ALA A 116 3.26 14.29 18.61
CA ALA A 116 2.28 14.77 19.57
C ALA A 116 2.90 15.41 20.81
N TYR A 117 4.10 14.98 21.22
CA TYR A 117 4.72 15.42 22.47
C TYR A 117 6.02 16.19 22.28
N ALA A 118 6.78 15.93 21.21
CA ALA A 118 7.99 16.65 20.88
C ALA A 118 7.74 17.81 19.90
N ASP A 119 6.49 18.03 19.49
CA ASP A 119 6.04 19.06 18.55
C ASP A 119 6.81 19.08 17.20
N VAL A 120 7.36 17.92 16.79
CA VAL A 120 8.05 17.80 15.51
C VAL A 120 7.02 17.64 14.40
N PRO A 121 7.06 18.44 13.33
CA PRO A 121 6.10 18.29 12.23
C PRO A 121 6.12 16.88 11.64
N ALA A 122 4.93 16.29 11.44
CA ALA A 122 4.74 14.90 11.02
C ALA A 122 5.54 14.52 9.76
N ILE A 123 5.65 15.45 8.80
CA ILE A 123 6.40 15.23 7.57
C ILE A 123 7.88 14.94 7.81
N PHE A 124 8.53 15.61 8.77
CA PHE A 124 9.95 15.38 9.09
C PHE A 124 10.15 14.07 9.84
N VAL A 125 9.27 13.78 10.80
CA VAL A 125 9.32 12.53 11.57
C VAL A 125 9.15 11.34 10.63
N THR A 126 8.11 11.33 9.82
CA THR A 126 7.78 10.20 8.96
C THR A 126 8.75 10.05 7.79
N LEU A 127 9.30 11.15 7.26
CA LEU A 127 10.37 11.11 6.26
C LEU A 127 11.65 10.49 6.84
N ALA A 128 12.05 10.91 8.03
CA ALA A 128 13.23 10.36 8.71
C ALA A 128 13.06 8.88 9.04
N THR A 129 11.91 8.51 9.61
CA THR A 129 11.57 7.11 9.90
C THR A 129 11.50 6.27 8.64
N GLY A 130 10.84 6.77 7.58
CA GLY A 130 10.75 6.08 6.29
C GLY A 130 12.13 5.83 5.68
N SER A 131 13.01 6.84 5.71
CA SER A 131 14.39 6.71 5.22
C SER A 131 15.21 5.73 6.04
N PHE A 132 15.08 5.75 7.37
CA PHE A 132 15.76 4.80 8.26
C PHE A 132 15.27 3.37 8.01
N VAL A 133 13.96 3.16 7.98
CA VAL A 133 13.33 1.85 7.72
C VAL A 133 13.75 1.32 6.35
N PHE A 134 13.71 2.16 5.31
CA PHE A 134 14.14 1.78 3.96
C PHE A 134 15.60 1.35 3.93
N GLY A 135 16.50 2.11 4.56
CA GLY A 135 17.91 1.78 4.68
C GLY A 135 18.16 0.47 5.44
N TYR A 136 17.41 0.25 6.54
CA TYR A 136 17.48 -1.00 7.30
C TYR A 136 17.00 -2.20 6.47
N VAL A 137 15.87 -2.09 5.80
CA VAL A 137 15.33 -3.13 4.91
C VAL A 137 16.36 -3.50 3.84
N ARG A 138 16.95 -2.50 3.17
CA ARG A 138 17.92 -2.71 2.10
C ARG A 138 19.21 -3.34 2.60
N SER A 139 19.66 -3.00 3.80
CA SER A 139 20.96 -3.48 4.32
C SER A 139 20.86 -4.82 5.06
N GLN A 140 19.73 -5.12 5.71
CA GLN A 140 19.60 -6.25 6.62
C GLN A 140 18.59 -7.31 6.18
N LEU A 141 17.53 -6.91 5.49
CA LEU A 141 16.43 -7.83 5.14
C LEU A 141 16.44 -8.25 3.68
N ILE A 142 16.80 -7.35 2.76
CA ILE A 142 16.84 -7.64 1.33
C ILE A 142 18.30 -7.57 0.84
N THR A 143 19.09 -8.57 1.22
CA THR A 143 20.52 -8.61 0.87
C THR A 143 20.78 -9.09 -0.57
N GLN A 144 19.81 -9.77 -1.21
CA GLN A 144 19.91 -10.35 -2.55
C GLN A 144 18.77 -9.91 -3.49
N ASP A 145 18.40 -8.63 -3.46
CA ASP A 145 17.33 -8.02 -4.28
C ASP A 145 15.92 -8.62 -4.09
N ALA A 146 15.76 -9.77 -3.43
CA ALA A 146 14.49 -10.40 -3.10
C ALA A 146 14.57 -11.22 -1.82
N VAL A 147 13.45 -11.32 -1.10
CA VAL A 147 13.28 -12.29 -0.01
C VAL A 147 12.44 -13.43 -0.58
N PRO A 148 12.96 -14.67 -0.60
CA PRO A 148 12.20 -15.80 -1.14
C PRO A 148 10.96 -16.09 -0.29
N VAL A 149 9.87 -16.46 -0.96
CA VAL A 149 8.66 -16.94 -0.29
C VAL A 149 8.86 -18.42 0.06
N PRO A 150 8.59 -18.85 1.31
CA PRO A 150 8.70 -20.25 1.70
C PRO A 150 7.78 -21.13 0.85
N GLN A 151 8.32 -22.21 0.26
CA GLN A 151 7.55 -23.13 -0.58
C GLN A 151 6.48 -23.88 0.24
N GLY A 152 5.28 -24.00 -0.33
CA GLY A 152 4.16 -24.70 0.32
C GLY A 152 3.50 -23.91 1.46
N HIS A 153 3.93 -22.68 1.72
CA HIS A 153 3.30 -21.82 2.72
C HIS A 153 2.11 -21.06 2.10
N TRP A 154 1.04 -20.85 2.88
CA TRP A 154 -0.17 -20.14 2.41
C TRP A 154 0.11 -18.75 1.82
N VAL A 155 1.18 -18.08 2.24
CA VAL A 155 1.63 -16.79 1.70
C VAL A 155 1.97 -16.88 0.21
N GLU A 156 2.39 -18.06 -0.28
CA GLU A 156 2.63 -18.30 -1.71
C GLU A 156 1.37 -18.05 -2.54
N LEU A 157 0.19 -18.37 -1.99
CA LEU A 157 -1.09 -18.12 -2.62
C LEU A 157 -1.40 -16.64 -2.79
N LEU A 158 -0.87 -15.78 -1.91
CA LEU A 158 -1.04 -14.32 -2.02
C LEU A 158 -0.13 -13.70 -3.11
N GLY A 159 1.03 -14.30 -3.36
CA GLY A 159 2.02 -13.83 -4.35
C GLY A 159 1.86 -14.42 -5.75
N GLY A 160 1.30 -15.63 -5.89
CA GLY A 160 1.17 -16.37 -7.15
C GLY A 160 -0.23 -16.33 -7.76
N LEU A 161 -0.31 -16.46 -9.10
CA LEU A 161 -1.56 -16.62 -9.85
C LEU A 161 -2.08 -18.09 -9.81
N ARG A 162 -1.73 -18.87 -8.80
CA ARG A 162 -2.06 -20.29 -8.68
C ARG A 162 -3.47 -20.60 -8.19
N PHE A 163 -4.42 -19.69 -8.37
CA PHE A 163 -5.82 -19.98 -8.03
C PHE A 163 -6.62 -20.68 -9.13
N LEU A 164 -6.00 -20.96 -10.30
CA LEU A 164 -6.71 -21.45 -11.49
C LEU A 164 -5.97 -22.58 -12.24
N ASP A 165 -5.07 -23.33 -11.58
CA ASP A 165 -4.55 -24.59 -12.11
C ASP A 165 -5.38 -25.79 -11.60
#